data_6fb71cd4c7b5c0709bb6d7d05ad86ed3
#
_entry.id   6fb71cd4c7b5c0709bb6d7d05ad86ed3
#
_cell.length_a   1.000
_cell.length_b   1.000
_cell.length_c   1.000
_cell.angle_alpha   90.00
_cell.angle_beta   90.00
_cell.angle_gamma   90.00
#
_symmetry.space_group_name_H-M   'P 1'
#
loop_
_entity.id
_entity.type
_entity.pdbx_description
1 polymer ?
#
loop_
_entity_poly.entity_id
_entity_poly.type
_entity_poly.pdbx_seq_one_letter_code
_entity_poly.pdbx_strand_id
1 'polypeptide(L)'
;MAKDYGIIARSVLEKLGGAENVVALTHCMTRLRFVLRDESKIDAEALKGIKGVMGVVHNGDKCQVIIGNNVSYAYKEVMALCNLSSSESSEPEKKVKLTPKVIGAKILDALVGTMSPLIPAIIGGSMVKLLAMVLKMTGLLDDDSSTLIILNAIGDGAFFFLPVMVAASASIKFKTNMSLSIAIAGVLIHPNFMELMAQAADGKHVDFFSIPITSVKYTYTVIPVLVMTWALSYIERWVDSITPAVTKNFLKPMLIVLIAAPLAIVLIGPLGIWIGTALSAFVYTIHSTLGWLSVAIMGALWPLLVLTGMHRVFTPTIIQTIAETGREGMVMPSEIGANIGMGGACLAVAWKTKNRELKQTASAAGASAIFAGISEPALYGVLVRLKRPLIATMITGFIVGALAGMAGLASHSMAAPSLFTSVQFFDVNDPMSIAWVFGLIALSIVLSFALTLILGFEDIPNDEDEEGETVTNKEKAEEQETVLDPAKPASA
;
A
#
# COMPACT_ATOMS: atom_id res chain seq x y z
N MET A 1 -9.27 -25.96 -6.90
CA MET A 1 -8.50 -26.70 -5.89
C MET A 1 -8.09 -25.73 -4.80
N ALA A 2 -8.44 -25.98 -3.54
CA ALA A 2 -7.97 -25.15 -2.43
C ALA A 2 -6.44 -25.33 -2.33
N LYS A 3 -5.67 -24.22 -2.43
CA LYS A 3 -4.23 -24.27 -2.19
C LYS A 3 -4.01 -24.71 -0.75
N ASP A 4 -3.27 -25.79 -0.55
CA ASP A 4 -2.91 -26.26 0.78
C ASP A 4 -1.76 -25.39 1.32
N TYR A 5 -2.13 -24.36 2.06
CA TYR A 5 -1.16 -23.41 2.65
C TYR A 5 -0.28 -24.05 3.70
N GLY A 6 -0.66 -25.20 4.26
CA GLY A 6 0.17 -26.01 5.16
C GLY A 6 1.39 -26.59 4.45
N ILE A 7 1.23 -27.03 3.21
CA ILE A 7 2.35 -27.52 2.38
C ILE A 7 3.28 -26.35 2.06
N ILE A 8 2.73 -25.20 1.62
CA ILE A 8 3.53 -24.01 1.31
C ILE A 8 4.32 -23.56 2.55
N ALA A 9 3.69 -23.52 3.72
CA ALA A 9 4.32 -23.12 4.97
C ALA A 9 5.51 -24.04 5.34
N ARG A 10 5.34 -25.35 5.23
CA ARG A 10 6.41 -26.34 5.50
C ARG A 10 7.58 -26.19 4.53
N SER A 11 7.29 -26.11 3.23
CA SER A 11 8.31 -25.94 2.21
C SER A 11 9.08 -24.64 2.37
N VAL A 12 8.38 -23.52 2.69
CA VAL A 12 9.05 -22.24 2.96
C VAL A 12 9.97 -22.34 4.18
N LEU A 13 9.50 -22.93 5.29
CA LEU A 13 10.31 -23.09 6.49
C LEU A 13 11.53 -23.97 6.26
N GLU A 14 11.39 -25.07 5.52
CA GLU A 14 12.51 -25.95 5.18
C GLU A 14 13.62 -25.20 4.43
N LYS A 15 13.26 -24.38 3.44
CA LYS A 15 14.23 -23.62 2.63
C LYS A 15 14.76 -22.34 3.33
N LEU A 16 14.19 -21.97 4.49
CA LEU A 16 14.71 -20.94 5.39
C LEU A 16 15.65 -21.49 6.47
N GLY A 17 15.93 -22.78 6.47
CA GLY A 17 16.78 -23.44 7.47
C GLY A 17 16.01 -23.97 8.67
N GLY A 18 14.70 -24.21 8.53
CA GLY A 18 13.82 -24.76 9.56
C GLY A 18 13.18 -23.73 10.49
N ALA A 19 12.19 -24.17 11.26
CA ALA A 19 11.46 -23.33 12.21
C ALA A 19 12.38 -22.70 13.27
N GLU A 20 13.45 -23.38 13.67
CA GLU A 20 14.42 -22.92 14.67
C GLU A 20 15.27 -21.73 14.19
N ASN A 21 15.37 -21.54 12.86
CA ASN A 21 16.07 -20.41 12.26
C ASN A 21 15.21 -19.14 12.22
N VAL A 22 13.90 -19.25 12.42
CA VAL A 22 12.98 -18.11 12.42
C VAL A 22 12.94 -17.45 13.79
N VAL A 23 13.43 -16.22 13.88
CA VAL A 23 13.40 -15.39 15.10
C VAL A 23 12.07 -14.68 15.24
N ALA A 24 11.57 -14.11 14.12
CA ALA A 24 10.31 -13.40 14.10
C ALA A 24 9.63 -13.56 12.74
N LEU A 25 8.30 -13.58 12.76
CA LEU A 25 7.48 -13.63 11.57
C LEU A 25 6.43 -12.54 11.64
N THR A 26 6.34 -11.74 10.58
CA THR A 26 5.26 -10.78 10.36
C THR A 26 4.75 -10.91 8.94
N HIS A 27 3.60 -10.32 8.62
CA HIS A 27 3.12 -10.27 7.25
C HIS A 27 2.55 -8.89 6.91
N CYS A 28 2.57 -8.55 5.63
CA CYS A 28 1.77 -7.46 5.06
C CYS A 28 0.66 -8.04 4.16
N MET A 29 0.04 -7.23 3.31
CA MET A 29 -1.08 -7.68 2.47
C MET A 29 -0.72 -8.83 1.53
N THR A 30 0.54 -8.95 1.12
CA THR A 30 0.97 -9.93 0.09
C THR A 30 2.23 -10.71 0.47
N ARG A 31 2.92 -10.40 1.58
CA ARG A 31 4.23 -10.97 1.91
C ARG A 31 4.32 -11.47 3.33
N LEU A 32 4.95 -12.63 3.50
CA LEU A 32 5.51 -13.07 4.77
C LEU A 32 6.87 -12.39 4.95
N ARG A 33 7.15 -11.89 6.14
CA ARG A 33 8.43 -11.25 6.49
C ARG A 33 9.05 -12.02 7.64
N PHE A 34 10.14 -12.69 7.34
CA PHE A 34 10.94 -13.45 8.29
C PHE A 34 12.13 -12.63 8.76
N VAL A 35 12.43 -12.71 10.03
CA VAL A 35 13.74 -12.37 10.61
C VAL A 35 14.38 -13.68 10.98
N LEU A 36 15.57 -13.93 10.47
CA LEU A 36 16.26 -15.20 10.59
C LEU A 36 17.49 -15.06 11.50
N ARG A 37 17.84 -16.14 12.18
CA ARG A 37 18.97 -16.20 13.08
C ARG A 37 20.29 -16.34 12.31
N ASP A 38 20.25 -17.10 11.23
CA ASP A 38 21.40 -17.42 10.39
C ASP A 38 20.98 -17.32 8.91
N GLU A 39 21.48 -16.30 8.22
CA GLU A 39 21.17 -16.03 6.82
C GLU A 39 21.84 -17.01 5.84
N SER A 40 22.91 -17.69 6.26
CA SER A 40 23.64 -18.65 5.42
C SER A 40 22.82 -19.91 5.10
N LYS A 41 21.74 -20.14 5.84
CA LYS A 41 20.85 -21.29 5.65
C LYS A 41 19.70 -21.04 4.68
N ILE A 42 19.64 -19.84 4.08
CA ILE A 42 18.57 -19.48 3.15
C ILE A 42 18.90 -20.00 1.76
N ASP A 43 18.03 -20.84 1.25
CA ASP A 43 18.04 -21.23 -0.17
C ASP A 43 17.06 -20.37 -0.94
N ALA A 44 17.52 -19.18 -1.38
CA ALA A 44 16.68 -18.19 -2.04
C ALA A 44 16.19 -18.65 -3.43
N GLU A 45 16.94 -19.51 -4.11
CA GLU A 45 16.57 -20.09 -5.41
C GLU A 45 15.47 -21.14 -5.24
N ALA A 46 15.64 -22.07 -4.30
CA ALA A 46 14.63 -23.06 -4.00
C ALA A 46 13.32 -22.44 -3.44
N LEU A 47 13.42 -21.32 -2.69
CA LEU A 47 12.24 -20.58 -2.22
C LEU A 47 11.40 -20.02 -3.38
N LYS A 48 12.03 -19.55 -4.47
CA LYS A 48 11.32 -19.05 -5.66
C LYS A 48 10.61 -20.19 -6.41
N GLY A 49 11.14 -21.42 -6.35
CA GLY A 49 10.55 -22.61 -6.96
C GLY A 49 9.33 -23.17 -6.23
N ILE A 50 9.01 -22.71 -5.01
CA ILE A 50 7.88 -23.25 -4.26
C ILE A 50 6.55 -22.83 -4.92
N LYS A 51 5.75 -23.79 -5.29
CA LYS A 51 4.41 -23.57 -5.90
C LYS A 51 3.52 -22.76 -4.95
N GLY A 52 3.24 -21.52 -5.33
CA GLY A 52 2.46 -20.57 -4.50
C GLY A 52 3.28 -19.43 -3.92
N VAL A 53 4.59 -19.44 -4.03
CA VAL A 53 5.49 -18.31 -3.79
C VAL A 53 5.62 -17.52 -5.10
N MET A 54 5.30 -16.23 -5.06
CA MET A 54 5.35 -15.34 -6.24
C MET A 54 6.70 -14.66 -6.40
N GLY A 55 7.54 -14.68 -5.36
CA GLY A 55 8.86 -14.08 -5.37
C GLY A 55 9.46 -14.01 -3.97
N VAL A 56 10.78 -13.82 -3.92
CA VAL A 56 11.54 -13.72 -2.67
C VAL A 56 12.43 -12.49 -2.73
N VAL A 57 12.43 -11.69 -1.67
CA VAL A 57 13.33 -10.55 -1.48
C VAL A 57 14.12 -10.80 -0.22
N HIS A 58 15.44 -10.90 -0.36
CA HIS A 58 16.36 -11.15 0.74
C HIS A 58 17.31 -9.97 0.93
N ASN A 59 17.51 -9.56 2.18
CA ASN A 59 18.45 -8.49 2.54
C ASN A 59 18.96 -8.71 3.97
N GLY A 60 20.16 -9.29 4.09
CA GLY A 60 20.74 -9.66 5.38
C GLY A 60 19.88 -10.71 6.10
N ASP A 61 19.65 -10.50 7.38
CA ASP A 61 18.84 -11.36 8.26
C ASP A 61 17.32 -11.34 7.94
N LYS A 62 16.88 -10.50 6.98
CA LYS A 62 15.47 -10.31 6.62
C LYS A 62 15.14 -10.94 5.28
N CYS A 63 14.23 -11.92 5.32
CA CYS A 63 13.71 -12.56 4.12
C CYS A 63 12.21 -12.27 3.97
N GLN A 64 11.79 -11.84 2.78
CA GLN A 64 10.39 -11.60 2.45
C GLN A 64 9.95 -12.58 1.36
N VAL A 65 8.95 -13.38 1.66
CA VAL A 65 8.35 -14.34 0.74
C VAL A 65 6.99 -13.81 0.28
N ILE A 66 6.84 -13.57 -1.02
CA ILE A 66 5.64 -13.00 -1.61
C ILE A 66 4.66 -14.13 -1.93
N ILE A 67 3.51 -14.14 -1.24
CA ILE A 67 2.46 -15.18 -1.38
C ILE A 67 1.25 -14.63 -2.16
N GLY A 68 1.06 -13.30 -2.17
CA GLY A 68 -0.13 -12.65 -2.73
C GLY A 68 -1.26 -12.47 -1.71
N ASN A 69 -2.48 -12.26 -2.20
CA ASN A 69 -3.64 -11.85 -1.38
C ASN A 69 -4.03 -12.84 -0.26
N ASN A 70 -3.56 -14.07 -0.35
CA ASN A 70 -3.86 -15.13 0.62
C ASN A 70 -2.75 -15.32 1.68
N VAL A 71 -1.86 -14.35 1.82
CA VAL A 71 -0.73 -14.38 2.76
C VAL A 71 -1.16 -14.67 4.21
N SER A 72 -2.34 -14.22 4.61
CA SER A 72 -2.86 -14.42 5.97
C SER A 72 -3.09 -15.90 6.30
N TYR A 73 -3.44 -16.73 5.33
CA TYR A 73 -3.57 -18.17 5.50
C TYR A 73 -2.19 -18.82 5.67
N ALA A 74 -1.25 -18.50 4.79
CA ALA A 74 0.11 -18.98 4.90
C ALA A 74 0.79 -18.54 6.22
N TYR A 75 0.54 -17.30 6.66
CA TYR A 75 1.04 -16.79 7.94
C TYR A 75 0.57 -17.62 9.13
N LYS A 76 -0.73 -17.94 9.20
CA LYS A 76 -1.29 -18.78 10.28
C LYS A 76 -0.63 -20.16 10.35
N GLU A 77 -0.42 -20.79 9.18
CA GLU A 77 0.21 -22.09 9.10
C GLU A 77 1.69 -22.04 9.52
N VAL A 78 2.43 -21.02 9.07
CA VAL A 78 3.85 -20.84 9.48
C VAL A 78 3.96 -20.58 10.98
N MET A 79 3.10 -19.73 11.55
CA MET A 79 3.05 -19.44 12.98
C MET A 79 2.81 -20.71 13.81
N ALA A 80 1.87 -21.56 13.36
CA ALA A 80 1.56 -22.82 14.01
C ALA A 80 2.77 -23.79 13.99
N LEU A 81 3.54 -23.81 12.89
CA LEU A 81 4.70 -24.68 12.75
C LEU A 81 5.93 -24.19 13.53
N CYS A 82 6.09 -22.87 13.69
CA CYS A 82 7.22 -22.29 14.40
C CYS A 82 7.03 -22.24 15.92
N ASN A 83 5.86 -22.62 16.48
CA ASN A 83 5.50 -22.42 17.89
C ASN A 83 5.77 -20.98 18.40
N LEU A 84 5.76 -20.00 17.49
CA LEU A 84 5.91 -18.60 17.84
C LEU A 84 4.58 -18.17 18.48
N SER A 85 4.57 -18.04 19.80
CA SER A 85 3.47 -17.34 20.47
C SER A 85 3.40 -15.92 19.93
N SER A 86 2.20 -15.35 19.82
CA SER A 86 1.97 -13.96 19.36
C SER A 86 2.53 -12.88 20.29
N SER A 87 3.47 -13.24 21.16
CA SER A 87 4.20 -12.34 22.03
C SER A 87 5.41 -11.79 21.29
N GLU A 88 5.27 -10.53 20.88
CA GLU A 88 6.31 -9.51 20.76
C GLU A 88 7.77 -9.99 20.82
N SER A 89 8.38 -10.21 19.67
CA SER A 89 9.83 -10.13 19.56
C SER A 89 10.25 -8.65 19.54
N SER A 90 10.41 -8.09 20.73
CA SER A 90 11.19 -6.88 20.91
C SER A 90 12.67 -7.29 20.79
N GLU A 91 13.23 -7.26 19.57
CA GLU A 91 14.67 -7.16 19.42
C GLU A 91 15.15 -5.92 20.16
N PRO A 92 16.28 -5.99 20.90
CA PRO A 92 16.93 -4.77 21.41
C PRO A 92 17.32 -3.92 20.19
N GLU A 93 16.68 -2.76 20.04
CA GLU A 93 17.04 -1.78 19.00
C GLU A 93 18.55 -1.53 19.10
N LYS A 94 19.31 -2.06 18.13
CA LYS A 94 20.69 -1.59 17.93
C LYS A 94 20.59 -0.08 17.80
N LYS A 95 21.29 0.67 18.66
CA LYS A 95 21.32 2.13 18.66
C LYS A 95 21.85 2.61 17.31
N VAL A 96 20.96 2.68 16.32
CA VAL A 96 21.27 3.22 14.99
C VAL A 96 21.47 4.73 15.16
N LYS A 97 22.63 5.23 14.77
CA LYS A 97 22.89 6.69 14.78
C LYS A 97 21.79 7.38 13.99
N LEU A 98 21.11 8.36 14.63
CA LEU A 98 20.03 9.14 14.04
C LEU A 98 20.61 10.06 12.95
N THR A 99 20.69 9.56 11.73
CA THR A 99 21.00 10.38 10.56
C THR A 99 19.69 10.89 9.94
N PRO A 100 19.69 12.03 9.21
CA PRO A 100 18.48 12.53 8.54
C PRO A 100 17.81 11.47 7.65
N LYS A 101 18.59 10.60 6.99
CA LYS A 101 18.08 9.47 6.19
C LYS A 101 17.33 8.43 7.03
N VAL A 102 17.83 8.12 8.24
CA VAL A 102 17.19 7.17 9.17
C VAL A 102 15.90 7.77 9.74
N ILE A 103 15.90 9.07 10.07
CA ILE A 103 14.70 9.78 10.54
C ILE A 103 13.62 9.76 9.44
N GLY A 104 13.97 10.13 8.21
CA GLY A 104 13.05 10.07 7.08
C GLY A 104 12.46 8.68 6.85
N ALA A 105 13.30 7.64 6.90
CA ALA A 105 12.84 6.26 6.77
C ALA A 105 11.88 5.84 7.89
N LYS A 106 12.12 6.26 9.15
CA LYS A 106 11.21 5.99 10.29
C LYS A 106 9.86 6.71 10.14
N ILE A 107 9.86 7.96 9.67
CA ILE A 107 8.63 8.72 9.40
C ILE A 107 7.82 8.03 8.31
N LEU A 108 8.45 7.66 7.19
CA LEU A 108 7.81 6.94 6.10
C LEU A 108 7.24 5.59 6.55
N ASP A 109 8.00 4.83 7.32
CA ASP A 109 7.55 3.54 7.88
C ASP A 109 6.37 3.73 8.85
N ALA A 110 6.34 4.81 9.63
CA ALA A 110 5.21 5.14 10.48
C ALA A 110 3.96 5.49 9.66
N LEU A 111 4.07 6.34 8.64
CA LEU A 111 2.97 6.70 7.74
C LEU A 111 2.42 5.46 7.00
N VAL A 112 3.29 4.71 6.33
CA VAL A 112 2.90 3.51 5.58
C VAL A 112 2.28 2.46 6.49
N GLY A 113 2.91 2.20 7.64
CA GLY A 113 2.42 1.20 8.60
C GLY A 113 1.07 1.56 9.21
N THR A 114 0.81 2.85 9.40
CA THR A 114 -0.47 3.34 9.94
C THR A 114 -1.57 3.36 8.88
N MET A 115 -1.25 3.79 7.65
CA MET A 115 -2.27 3.93 6.59
C MET A 115 -2.67 2.61 5.95
N SER A 116 -1.74 1.65 5.83
CA SER A 116 -2.00 0.37 5.13
C SER A 116 -3.21 -0.41 5.66
N PRO A 117 -3.45 -0.55 6.97
CA PRO A 117 -4.63 -1.26 7.47
C PRO A 117 -5.96 -0.55 7.16
N LEU A 118 -5.95 0.77 6.88
CA LEU A 118 -7.13 1.58 6.66
C LEU A 118 -7.62 1.52 5.20
N ILE A 119 -6.78 1.08 4.28
CA ILE A 119 -7.06 1.09 2.84
C ILE A 119 -8.35 0.37 2.46
N PRO A 120 -8.70 -0.83 2.99
CA PRO A 120 -9.95 -1.47 2.62
C PRO A 120 -11.18 -0.63 2.94
N ALA A 121 -11.20 0.09 4.08
CA ALA A 121 -12.28 0.96 4.46
C ALA A 121 -12.36 2.22 3.56
N ILE A 122 -11.21 2.80 3.23
CA ILE A 122 -11.10 3.95 2.33
C ILE A 122 -11.61 3.58 0.92
N ILE A 123 -11.17 2.44 0.39
CA ILE A 123 -11.63 1.94 -0.93
C ILE A 123 -13.14 1.68 -0.89
N GLY A 124 -13.64 0.99 0.14
CA GLY A 124 -15.08 0.72 0.28
C GLY A 124 -15.91 1.99 0.31
N GLY A 125 -15.52 2.98 1.11
CA GLY A 125 -16.17 4.30 1.16
C GLY A 125 -16.12 5.02 -0.19
N SER A 126 -14.96 5.01 -0.86
CA SER A 126 -14.79 5.59 -2.20
C SER A 126 -15.75 4.96 -3.22
N MET A 127 -15.87 3.65 -3.22
CA MET A 127 -16.77 2.94 -4.16
C MET A 127 -18.24 3.29 -3.93
N VAL A 128 -18.66 3.48 -2.66
CA VAL A 128 -20.03 3.94 -2.36
C VAL A 128 -20.23 5.40 -2.82
N LYS A 129 -19.26 6.29 -2.64
CA LYS A 129 -19.32 7.65 -3.17
C LYS A 129 -19.43 7.66 -4.69
N LEU A 130 -18.67 6.80 -5.39
CA LEU A 130 -18.77 6.65 -6.84
C LEU A 130 -20.16 6.17 -7.27
N LEU A 131 -20.72 5.19 -6.57
CA LEU A 131 -22.09 4.73 -6.82
C LEU A 131 -23.11 5.87 -6.65
N ALA A 132 -23.01 6.65 -5.57
CA ALA A 132 -23.87 7.80 -5.32
C ALA A 132 -23.73 8.84 -6.45
N MET A 133 -22.51 9.12 -6.89
CA MET A 133 -22.23 10.02 -8.01
C MET A 133 -22.87 9.54 -9.33
N VAL A 134 -22.74 8.26 -9.65
CA VAL A 134 -23.36 7.68 -10.87
C VAL A 134 -24.89 7.78 -10.80
N LEU A 135 -25.51 7.43 -9.68
CA LEU A 135 -26.95 7.52 -9.52
C LEU A 135 -27.50 8.96 -9.64
N LYS A 136 -26.74 9.95 -9.15
CA LYS A 136 -27.02 11.36 -9.36
C LYS A 136 -26.87 11.75 -10.85
N MET A 137 -25.75 11.42 -11.48
CA MET A 137 -25.47 11.78 -12.89
C MET A 137 -26.46 11.17 -13.88
N THR A 138 -26.97 9.99 -13.59
CA THR A 138 -28.01 9.33 -14.43
C THR A 138 -29.41 9.86 -14.18
N GLY A 139 -29.62 10.78 -13.24
CA GLY A 139 -30.93 11.31 -12.88
C GLY A 139 -31.83 10.33 -12.15
N LEU A 140 -31.26 9.24 -11.64
CA LEU A 140 -32.00 8.25 -10.83
C LEU A 140 -32.26 8.74 -9.40
N LEU A 141 -31.43 9.65 -8.90
CA LEU A 141 -31.54 10.28 -7.58
C LEU A 141 -31.36 11.80 -7.71
N ASP A 142 -32.30 12.54 -7.15
CA ASP A 142 -32.20 14.00 -7.04
C ASP A 142 -31.30 14.41 -5.88
N ASP A 143 -30.79 15.66 -5.92
CA ASP A 143 -29.88 16.20 -4.92
C ASP A 143 -30.47 16.20 -3.49
N ASP A 144 -31.77 16.44 -3.36
CA ASP A 144 -32.49 16.47 -2.09
C ASP A 144 -32.97 15.08 -1.64
N SER A 145 -32.66 14.02 -2.39
CA SER A 145 -33.06 12.66 -2.05
C SER A 145 -32.38 12.18 -0.76
N SER A 146 -33.17 11.76 0.23
CA SER A 146 -32.66 11.14 1.46
C SER A 146 -31.76 9.92 1.18
N THR A 147 -32.05 9.17 0.11
CA THR A 147 -31.22 8.04 -0.32
C THR A 147 -29.83 8.51 -0.76
N LEU A 148 -29.73 9.59 -1.50
CA LEU A 148 -28.44 10.15 -1.92
C LEU A 148 -27.66 10.68 -0.72
N ILE A 149 -28.32 11.35 0.22
CA ILE A 149 -27.70 11.85 1.46
C ILE A 149 -27.15 10.68 2.28
N ILE A 150 -27.93 9.60 2.44
CA ILE A 150 -27.50 8.40 3.17
C ILE A 150 -26.33 7.70 2.47
N LEU A 151 -26.39 7.52 1.16
CA LEU A 151 -25.28 6.93 0.39
C LEU A 151 -24.00 7.75 0.52
N ASN A 152 -24.10 9.08 0.45
CA ASN A 152 -22.96 9.97 0.67
C ASN A 152 -22.43 9.83 2.11
N ALA A 153 -23.25 9.75 3.12
CA ALA A 153 -22.84 9.54 4.51
C ALA A 153 -22.15 8.18 4.70
N ILE A 154 -22.68 7.10 4.09
CA ILE A 154 -22.03 5.77 4.11
C ILE A 154 -20.66 5.82 3.45
N GLY A 155 -20.56 6.45 2.27
CA GLY A 155 -19.30 6.57 1.54
C GLY A 155 -18.30 7.49 2.23
N ASP A 156 -18.77 8.50 2.94
CA ASP A 156 -17.94 9.48 3.66
C ASP A 156 -17.45 9.00 5.02
N GLY A 157 -18.10 8.00 5.61
CA GLY A 157 -17.83 7.56 6.98
C GLY A 157 -16.36 7.23 7.24
N ALA A 158 -15.71 6.51 6.32
CA ALA A 158 -14.29 6.20 6.45
C ALA A 158 -13.38 7.43 6.37
N PHE A 159 -13.77 8.45 5.62
CA PHE A 159 -13.01 9.69 5.45
C PHE A 159 -13.25 10.66 6.61
N PHE A 160 -14.49 10.88 6.99
CA PHE A 160 -14.84 11.77 8.11
C PHE A 160 -14.20 11.30 9.42
N PHE A 161 -14.32 9.99 9.72
CA PHE A 161 -13.76 9.37 10.91
C PHE A 161 -12.29 8.91 10.75
N LEU A 162 -11.61 9.36 9.70
CA LEU A 162 -10.20 9.03 9.47
C LEU A 162 -9.30 9.29 10.68
N PRO A 163 -9.45 10.39 11.44
CA PRO A 163 -8.71 10.61 12.68
C PRO A 163 -8.80 9.47 13.69
N VAL A 164 -10.01 8.92 13.89
CA VAL A 164 -10.24 7.79 14.81
C VAL A 164 -9.60 6.51 14.28
N MET A 165 -9.74 6.25 13.00
CA MET A 165 -9.15 5.07 12.35
C MET A 165 -7.61 5.13 12.36
N VAL A 166 -7.05 6.32 12.11
CA VAL A 166 -5.60 6.56 12.21
C VAL A 166 -5.12 6.36 13.64
N ALA A 167 -5.85 6.88 14.66
CA ALA A 167 -5.51 6.68 16.06
C ALA A 167 -5.46 5.20 16.45
N ALA A 168 -6.43 4.41 15.99
CA ALA A 168 -6.46 2.97 16.22
C ALA A 168 -5.27 2.26 15.59
N SER A 169 -5.00 2.54 14.32
CA SER A 169 -3.89 1.91 13.59
C SER A 169 -2.51 2.36 14.10
N ALA A 170 -2.35 3.67 14.37
CA ALA A 170 -1.11 4.25 14.90
C ALA A 170 -0.80 3.73 16.31
N SER A 171 -1.82 3.46 17.14
CA SER A 171 -1.61 2.90 18.47
C SER A 171 -0.90 1.55 18.44
N ILE A 172 -1.21 0.72 17.46
CA ILE A 172 -0.53 -0.57 17.22
C ILE A 172 0.92 -0.30 16.81
N LYS A 173 1.13 0.65 15.89
CA LYS A 173 2.46 1.00 15.38
C LYS A 173 3.38 1.56 16.46
N PHE A 174 2.86 2.43 17.32
CA PHE A 174 3.63 3.10 18.40
C PHE A 174 3.55 2.38 19.74
N LYS A 175 2.88 1.21 19.81
CA LYS A 175 2.74 0.39 21.02
C LYS A 175 2.17 1.20 22.21
N THR A 176 1.05 1.90 21.98
CA THR A 176 0.31 2.65 22.99
C THR A 176 -1.12 2.13 23.13
N ASN A 177 -1.83 2.54 24.16
CA ASN A 177 -3.19 2.07 24.42
C ASN A 177 -4.16 2.57 23.33
N MET A 178 -4.76 1.63 22.59
CA MET A 178 -5.66 1.94 21.48
C MET A 178 -6.90 2.71 21.94
N SER A 179 -7.52 2.31 23.06
CA SER A 179 -8.74 2.96 23.56
C SER A 179 -8.49 4.43 23.95
N LEU A 180 -7.34 4.72 24.57
CA LEU A 180 -6.95 6.09 24.92
C LEU A 180 -6.63 6.91 23.68
N SER A 181 -5.93 6.32 22.71
CA SER A 181 -5.65 6.97 21.42
C SER A 181 -6.94 7.36 20.69
N ILE A 182 -7.89 6.41 20.60
CA ILE A 182 -9.21 6.64 20.00
C ILE A 182 -9.98 7.73 20.77
N ALA A 183 -9.99 7.69 22.11
CA ALA A 183 -10.69 8.67 22.93
C ALA A 183 -10.16 10.09 22.68
N ILE A 184 -8.83 10.26 22.61
CA ILE A 184 -8.24 11.57 22.36
C ILE A 184 -8.52 12.05 20.93
N ALA A 185 -8.45 11.17 19.92
CA ALA A 185 -8.85 11.51 18.56
C ALA A 185 -10.35 11.88 18.48
N GLY A 186 -11.20 11.20 19.27
CA GLY A 186 -12.60 11.51 19.40
C GLY A 186 -12.87 12.92 19.95
N VAL A 187 -12.02 13.43 20.83
CA VAL A 187 -12.12 14.84 21.30
C VAL A 187 -11.97 15.80 20.14
N LEU A 188 -11.02 15.56 19.22
CA LEU A 188 -10.74 16.45 18.09
C LEU A 188 -11.91 16.53 17.07
N ILE A 189 -12.76 15.51 17.02
CA ILE A 189 -13.93 15.46 16.13
C ILE A 189 -15.25 15.49 16.90
N HIS A 190 -15.21 15.81 18.21
CA HIS A 190 -16.42 15.95 19.01
C HIS A 190 -17.27 17.12 18.50
N PRO A 191 -18.59 16.98 18.32
CA PRO A 191 -19.44 18.01 17.75
C PRO A 191 -19.28 19.39 18.39
N ASN A 192 -19.28 19.47 19.72
CA ASN A 192 -19.11 20.75 20.44
C ASN A 192 -17.73 21.35 20.18
N PHE A 193 -16.70 20.53 20.02
CA PHE A 193 -15.36 21.02 19.71
C PHE A 193 -15.26 21.50 18.27
N MET A 194 -15.87 20.78 17.31
CA MET A 194 -15.94 21.21 15.91
C MET A 194 -16.73 22.54 15.78
N GLU A 195 -17.79 22.73 16.55
CA GLU A 195 -18.54 23.98 16.59
C GLU A 195 -17.68 25.14 17.14
N LEU A 196 -16.92 24.90 18.22
CA LEU A 196 -15.96 25.88 18.73
C LEU A 196 -14.91 26.26 17.66
N MET A 197 -14.40 25.29 16.90
CA MET A 197 -13.44 25.54 15.81
C MET A 197 -14.06 26.33 14.66
N ALA A 198 -15.32 26.08 14.32
CA ALA A 198 -16.07 26.88 13.37
C ALA A 198 -16.23 28.34 13.85
N GLN A 199 -16.61 28.54 15.09
CA GLN A 199 -16.71 29.87 15.69
C GLN A 199 -15.36 30.61 15.71
N ALA A 200 -14.25 29.88 15.97
CA ALA A 200 -12.90 30.44 15.89
C ALA A 200 -12.52 30.83 14.45
N ALA A 201 -12.99 30.09 13.44
CA ALA A 201 -12.80 30.44 12.04
C ALA A 201 -13.54 31.73 11.66
N ASP A 202 -14.70 31.99 12.27
CA ASP A 202 -15.51 33.20 12.11
C ASP A 202 -14.95 34.41 12.91
N GLY A 203 -13.74 34.27 13.49
CA GLY A 203 -13.05 35.33 14.20
C GLY A 203 -13.44 35.47 15.69
N LYS A 204 -14.21 34.56 16.27
CA LYS A 204 -14.45 34.56 17.70
C LYS A 204 -13.20 34.07 18.45
N HIS A 205 -12.89 34.74 19.56
CA HIS A 205 -11.79 34.31 20.43
C HIS A 205 -12.18 33.02 21.16
N VAL A 206 -11.41 31.97 20.95
CA VAL A 206 -11.55 30.69 21.64
C VAL A 206 -10.23 30.40 22.36
N ASP A 207 -10.33 30.11 23.65
CA ASP A 207 -9.16 29.80 24.48
C ASP A 207 -9.40 28.61 25.42
N PHE A 208 -8.32 27.98 25.83
CA PHE A 208 -8.29 26.96 26.88
C PHE A 208 -7.36 27.44 27.99
N PHE A 209 -7.91 27.80 29.15
CA PHE A 209 -7.17 28.43 30.26
C PHE A 209 -6.35 29.64 29.82
N SER A 210 -6.95 30.54 29.03
CA SER A 210 -6.30 31.74 28.47
C SER A 210 -5.20 31.47 27.43
N ILE A 211 -5.05 30.21 26.98
CA ILE A 211 -4.18 29.85 25.86
C ILE A 211 -5.04 29.89 24.59
N PRO A 212 -4.74 30.76 23.60
CA PRO A 212 -5.54 30.85 22.40
C PRO A 212 -5.44 29.56 21.59
N ILE A 213 -6.60 29.08 21.12
CA ILE A 213 -6.71 27.91 20.26
C ILE A 213 -6.81 28.37 18.82
N THR A 214 -5.94 27.84 17.96
CA THR A 214 -6.00 28.07 16.53
C THR A 214 -7.15 27.27 15.92
N SER A 215 -7.97 27.92 15.08
CA SER A 215 -9.02 27.23 14.31
C SER A 215 -8.41 26.17 13.39
N VAL A 216 -8.81 24.92 13.60
CA VAL A 216 -8.34 23.76 12.81
C VAL A 216 -9.49 22.81 12.54
N LYS A 217 -9.64 22.38 11.29
CA LYS A 217 -10.56 21.32 10.88
C LYS A 217 -9.83 19.97 10.98
N TYR A 218 -10.18 19.16 11.98
CA TYR A 218 -9.52 17.87 12.24
C TYR A 218 -10.12 16.68 11.46
N THR A 219 -11.37 16.80 11.00
CA THR A 219 -11.97 15.77 10.13
C THR A 219 -11.12 15.56 8.87
N TYR A 220 -11.07 14.33 8.37
CA TYR A 220 -10.27 13.94 7.17
C TYR A 220 -8.74 14.00 7.37
N THR A 221 -8.23 14.40 8.54
CA THR A 221 -6.80 14.57 8.75
C THR A 221 -6.10 13.29 9.21
N VAL A 222 -4.84 13.14 8.83
CA VAL A 222 -3.97 12.00 9.17
C VAL A 222 -2.81 12.44 10.06
N ILE A 223 -2.06 13.45 9.61
CA ILE A 223 -0.79 13.87 10.23
C ILE A 223 -0.95 14.30 11.69
N PRO A 224 -1.93 15.16 12.06
CA PRO A 224 -2.12 15.57 13.44
C PRO A 224 -2.31 14.39 14.39
N VAL A 225 -3.12 13.42 13.98
CA VAL A 225 -3.44 12.25 14.81
C VAL A 225 -2.28 11.26 14.88
N LEU A 226 -1.52 11.12 13.80
CA LEU A 226 -0.30 10.32 13.80
C LEU A 226 0.71 10.87 14.81
N VAL A 227 0.96 12.19 14.77
CA VAL A 227 1.87 12.88 15.70
C VAL A 227 1.35 12.82 17.14
N MET A 228 0.03 13.00 17.33
CA MET A 228 -0.64 12.87 18.63
C MET A 228 -0.44 11.46 19.21
N THR A 229 -0.68 10.41 18.44
CA THR A 229 -0.53 9.02 18.91
C THR A 229 0.93 8.67 19.20
N TRP A 230 1.85 9.20 18.41
CA TRP A 230 3.29 9.10 18.69
C TRP A 230 3.65 9.78 20.01
N ALA A 231 3.20 11.02 20.25
CA ALA A 231 3.42 11.74 21.50
C ALA A 231 2.75 11.02 22.70
N LEU A 232 1.56 10.47 22.50
CA LEU A 232 0.84 9.68 23.50
C LEU A 232 1.67 8.50 24.02
N SER A 233 2.47 7.85 23.16
CA SER A 233 3.35 6.76 23.57
C SER A 233 4.41 7.17 24.59
N TYR A 234 4.82 8.43 24.62
CA TYR A 234 5.74 8.99 25.62
C TYR A 234 4.97 9.41 26.87
N ILE A 235 3.83 10.08 26.72
CA ILE A 235 2.97 10.51 27.83
C ILE A 235 2.54 9.29 28.65
N GLU A 236 2.10 8.22 27.98
CA GLU A 236 1.67 6.99 28.64
C GLU A 236 2.78 6.36 29.48
N ARG A 237 4.01 6.28 28.95
CA ARG A 237 5.17 5.78 29.70
C ARG A 237 5.55 6.67 30.87
N TRP A 238 5.50 7.99 30.67
CA TRP A 238 5.79 8.95 31.72
C TRP A 238 4.74 8.87 32.85
N VAL A 239 3.46 8.91 32.53
CA VAL A 239 2.36 8.80 33.52
C VAL A 239 2.42 7.45 34.23
N ASP A 240 2.76 6.37 33.51
CA ASP A 240 2.91 5.03 34.12
C ASP A 240 4.00 5.01 35.19
N SER A 241 5.08 5.76 35.01
CA SER A 241 6.21 5.81 35.95
C SER A 241 5.89 6.59 37.24
N ILE A 242 4.99 7.58 37.17
CA ILE A 242 4.64 8.44 38.32
C ILE A 242 3.37 8.01 39.05
N THR A 243 2.58 7.10 38.46
CA THR A 243 1.29 6.70 39.04
C THR A 243 1.47 5.56 40.04
N PRO A 244 1.03 5.73 41.33
CA PRO A 244 1.12 4.67 42.35
C PRO A 244 0.31 3.43 41.95
N ALA A 245 0.80 2.24 42.28
CA ALA A 245 0.19 0.96 41.91
C ALA A 245 -1.27 0.84 42.38
N VAL A 246 -1.59 1.35 43.56
CA VAL A 246 -2.94 1.30 44.16
C VAL A 246 -3.99 2.06 43.36
N THR A 247 -3.62 3.19 42.74
CA THR A 247 -4.53 4.08 42.00
C THR A 247 -4.40 3.94 40.47
N LYS A 248 -3.53 3.07 40.02
CA LYS A 248 -3.12 2.95 38.61
C LYS A 248 -4.30 2.71 37.66
N ASN A 249 -5.30 1.92 38.08
CA ASN A 249 -6.43 1.55 37.23
C ASN A 249 -7.33 2.71 36.81
N PHE A 250 -7.45 3.79 37.60
CA PHE A 250 -8.29 4.94 37.27
C PHE A 250 -7.47 6.23 37.11
N LEU A 251 -6.41 6.42 37.93
CA LEU A 251 -5.62 7.66 37.88
C LEU A 251 -4.75 7.73 36.62
N LYS A 252 -4.14 6.60 36.21
CA LYS A 252 -3.32 6.56 34.97
C LYS A 252 -4.12 6.99 33.73
N PRO A 253 -5.27 6.35 33.36
CA PRO A 253 -6.02 6.75 32.18
C PRO A 253 -6.57 8.19 32.30
N MET A 254 -7.00 8.61 33.49
CA MET A 254 -7.46 9.98 33.73
C MET A 254 -6.35 11.01 33.44
N LEU A 255 -5.17 10.81 34.00
CA LEU A 255 -4.03 11.72 33.77
C LEU A 255 -3.58 11.73 32.31
N ILE A 256 -3.56 10.57 31.66
CA ILE A 256 -3.20 10.49 30.24
C ILE A 256 -4.15 11.32 29.39
N VAL A 257 -5.47 11.16 29.55
CA VAL A 257 -6.45 11.92 28.76
C VAL A 257 -6.37 13.41 29.10
N LEU A 258 -6.26 13.77 30.39
CA LEU A 258 -6.20 15.16 30.86
C LEU A 258 -4.94 15.89 30.36
N ILE A 259 -3.86 15.20 30.11
CA ILE A 259 -2.61 15.80 29.61
C ILE A 259 -2.58 15.75 28.08
N ALA A 260 -2.91 14.60 27.49
CA ALA A 260 -2.76 14.39 26.05
C ALA A 260 -3.81 15.13 25.22
N ALA A 261 -5.05 15.26 25.69
CA ALA A 261 -6.09 15.95 24.91
C ALA A 261 -5.83 17.47 24.81
N PRO A 262 -5.52 18.22 25.89
CA PRO A 262 -5.13 19.61 25.75
C PRO A 262 -3.85 19.81 24.91
N LEU A 263 -2.86 18.95 25.10
CA LEU A 263 -1.63 18.99 24.30
C LEU A 263 -1.90 18.76 22.81
N ALA A 264 -2.83 17.83 22.50
CA ALA A 264 -3.27 17.58 21.13
C ALA A 264 -3.97 18.79 20.51
N ILE A 265 -4.83 19.47 21.27
CA ILE A 265 -5.60 20.64 20.81
C ILE A 265 -4.71 21.86 20.62
N VAL A 266 -3.89 22.19 21.65
CA VAL A 266 -3.15 23.46 21.70
C VAL A 266 -1.88 23.42 20.86
N LEU A 267 -1.17 22.29 20.84
CA LEU A 267 0.17 22.22 20.26
C LEU A 267 0.25 21.22 19.09
N ILE A 268 -0.10 19.95 19.32
CA ILE A 268 0.18 18.88 18.35
C ILE A 268 -0.73 19.00 17.13
N GLY A 269 -2.00 19.35 17.35
CA GLY A 269 -2.97 19.49 16.26
C GLY A 269 -2.56 20.59 15.26
N PRO A 270 -2.37 21.84 15.70
CA PRO A 270 -1.89 22.91 14.83
C PRO A 270 -0.55 22.61 14.16
N LEU A 271 0.41 22.02 14.90
CA LEU A 271 1.69 21.59 14.34
C LEU A 271 1.52 20.50 13.27
N GLY A 272 0.67 19.51 13.53
CA GLY A 272 0.38 18.44 12.58
C GLY A 272 -0.30 18.94 11.29
N ILE A 273 -1.23 19.89 11.42
CA ILE A 273 -1.83 20.56 10.26
C ILE A 273 -0.77 21.35 9.49
N TRP A 274 0.07 22.12 10.19
CA TRP A 274 1.14 22.87 9.52
C TRP A 274 2.10 21.94 8.75
N ILE A 275 2.48 20.80 9.33
CA ILE A 275 3.30 19.79 8.63
C ILE A 275 2.53 19.22 7.43
N GLY A 276 1.25 18.90 7.60
CA GLY A 276 0.40 18.37 6.51
C GLY A 276 0.25 19.37 5.37
N THR A 277 -0.05 20.63 5.68
CA THR A 277 -0.16 21.69 4.67
C THR A 277 1.17 22.00 4.00
N ALA A 278 2.28 21.99 4.73
CA ALA A 278 3.61 22.16 4.15
C ALA A 278 3.97 21.02 3.17
N LEU A 279 3.65 19.77 3.54
CA LEU A 279 3.84 18.61 2.66
C LEU A 279 2.96 18.70 1.40
N SER A 280 1.68 19.03 1.57
CA SER A 280 0.75 19.26 0.44
C SER A 280 1.23 20.40 -0.44
N ALA A 281 1.61 21.54 0.15
CA ALA A 281 2.13 22.68 -0.59
C ALA A 281 3.40 22.34 -1.37
N PHE A 282 4.30 21.54 -0.81
CA PHE A 282 5.49 21.06 -1.53
C PHE A 282 5.13 20.24 -2.76
N VAL A 283 4.24 19.25 -2.60
CA VAL A 283 3.78 18.39 -3.70
C VAL A 283 3.08 19.21 -4.79
N TYR A 284 2.16 20.10 -4.40
CA TYR A 284 1.39 20.90 -5.35
C TYR A 284 2.16 22.10 -5.92
N THR A 285 3.20 22.59 -5.26
CA THR A 285 4.14 23.55 -5.85
C THR A 285 4.90 22.91 -7.01
N ILE A 286 5.30 21.65 -6.87
CA ILE A 286 5.88 20.89 -8.00
C ILE A 286 4.85 20.79 -9.14
N HIS A 287 3.61 20.45 -8.82
CA HIS A 287 2.56 20.35 -9.82
C HIS A 287 2.25 21.70 -10.50
N SER A 288 2.11 22.80 -9.74
CA SER A 288 1.84 24.12 -10.28
C SER A 288 2.99 24.69 -11.11
N THR A 289 4.25 24.30 -10.79
CA THR A 289 5.44 24.74 -11.51
C THR A 289 5.69 23.94 -12.78
N LEU A 290 5.57 22.60 -12.69
CA LEU A 290 5.85 21.69 -13.80
C LEU A 290 4.59 21.34 -14.62
N GLY A 291 3.39 21.67 -14.12
CA GLY A 291 2.13 21.37 -14.78
C GLY A 291 2.01 19.89 -15.15
N TRP A 292 1.65 19.63 -16.40
CA TRP A 292 1.47 18.29 -16.95
C TRP A 292 2.74 17.40 -16.82
N LEU A 293 3.93 17.99 -16.75
CA LEU A 293 5.18 17.25 -16.63
C LEU A 293 5.29 16.55 -15.28
N SER A 294 4.76 17.14 -14.21
CA SER A 294 4.72 16.49 -12.88
C SER A 294 3.88 15.22 -12.88
N VAL A 295 2.74 15.25 -13.61
CA VAL A 295 1.87 14.08 -13.78
C VAL A 295 2.57 12.99 -14.59
N ALA A 296 3.29 13.38 -15.65
CA ALA A 296 4.09 12.49 -16.48
C ALA A 296 5.20 11.77 -15.68
N ILE A 297 5.98 12.54 -14.93
CA ILE A 297 7.07 12.00 -14.10
C ILE A 297 6.50 11.07 -13.03
N MET A 298 5.42 11.46 -12.38
CA MET A 298 4.75 10.62 -11.37
C MET A 298 4.28 9.30 -11.99
N GLY A 299 3.64 9.34 -13.15
CA GLY A 299 3.21 8.13 -13.87
C GLY A 299 4.35 7.20 -14.26
N ALA A 300 5.48 7.76 -14.69
CA ALA A 300 6.68 6.98 -14.99
C ALA A 300 7.27 6.30 -13.75
N LEU A 301 7.30 6.99 -12.62
CA LEU A 301 7.88 6.50 -11.38
C LEU A 301 6.93 5.63 -10.56
N TRP A 302 5.63 5.69 -10.83
CA TRP A 302 4.60 5.01 -10.05
C TRP A 302 4.84 3.51 -9.86
N PRO A 303 5.22 2.71 -10.89
CA PRO A 303 5.52 1.29 -10.70
C PRO A 303 6.68 1.05 -9.71
N LEU A 304 7.69 1.93 -9.68
CA LEU A 304 8.80 1.85 -8.73
C LEU A 304 8.37 2.24 -7.32
N LEU A 305 7.48 3.25 -7.19
CA LEU A 305 6.89 3.64 -5.90
C LEU A 305 6.01 2.53 -5.34
N VAL A 306 5.24 1.84 -6.19
CA VAL A 306 4.46 0.65 -5.79
C VAL A 306 5.39 -0.49 -5.38
N LEU A 307 6.46 -0.74 -6.15
CA LEU A 307 7.45 -1.78 -5.86
C LEU A 307 8.09 -1.62 -4.48
N THR A 308 8.40 -0.38 -4.11
CA THR A 308 9.00 -0.05 -2.81
C THR A 308 7.98 0.16 -1.70
N GLY A 309 6.68 0.22 -2.03
CA GLY A 309 5.60 0.56 -1.09
C GLY A 309 5.49 2.06 -0.78
N MET A 310 6.33 2.89 -1.40
CA MET A 310 6.40 4.34 -1.15
C MET A 310 5.20 5.12 -1.70
N HIS A 311 4.44 4.55 -2.66
CA HIS A 311 3.22 5.16 -3.19
C HIS A 311 2.20 5.53 -2.10
N ARG A 312 2.18 4.82 -0.98
CA ARG A 312 1.26 5.08 0.15
C ARG A 312 1.56 6.35 0.92
N VAL A 313 2.73 6.94 0.74
CA VAL A 313 3.09 8.23 1.34
C VAL A 313 2.22 9.37 0.81
N PHE A 314 1.73 9.24 -0.42
CA PHE A 314 0.84 10.23 -1.03
C PHE A 314 -0.60 10.15 -0.54
N THR A 315 -1.01 9.04 0.07
CA THR A 315 -2.40 8.83 0.54
C THR A 315 -2.93 9.95 1.43
N PRO A 316 -2.22 10.42 2.48
CA PRO A 316 -2.71 11.52 3.30
C PRO A 316 -2.93 12.81 2.51
N THR A 317 -1.99 13.13 1.62
CA THR A 317 -2.05 14.34 0.79
C THR A 317 -3.21 14.28 -0.21
N ILE A 318 -3.44 13.14 -0.87
CA ILE A 318 -4.56 12.92 -1.78
C ILE A 318 -5.89 13.14 -1.04
N ILE A 319 -6.06 12.51 0.12
CA ILE A 319 -7.29 12.62 0.92
C ILE A 319 -7.53 14.07 1.35
N GLN A 320 -6.49 14.72 1.86
CA GLN A 320 -6.58 16.12 2.30
C GLN A 320 -6.96 17.03 1.14
N THR A 321 -6.33 16.88 -0.03
CA THR A 321 -6.61 17.70 -1.21
C THR A 321 -8.04 17.49 -1.71
N ILE A 322 -8.50 16.25 -1.82
CA ILE A 322 -9.90 15.97 -2.21
C ILE A 322 -10.88 16.58 -1.20
N ALA A 323 -10.57 16.52 0.10
CA ALA A 323 -11.41 17.10 1.13
C ALA A 323 -11.46 18.64 1.10
N GLU A 324 -10.34 19.29 0.77
CA GLU A 324 -10.22 20.75 0.72
C GLU A 324 -10.71 21.35 -0.58
N THR A 325 -10.39 20.75 -1.72
CA THR A 325 -10.62 21.31 -3.07
C THR A 325 -11.67 20.57 -3.87
N GLY A 326 -12.15 19.42 -3.39
CA GLY A 326 -13.09 18.54 -4.09
C GLY A 326 -12.46 17.66 -5.17
N ARG A 327 -11.17 17.86 -5.51
CA ARG A 327 -10.50 17.11 -6.59
C ARG A 327 -8.99 17.03 -6.39
N GLU A 328 -8.37 15.99 -6.97
CA GLU A 328 -6.91 15.80 -6.99
C GLU A 328 -6.44 15.59 -8.44
N GLY A 329 -5.52 16.43 -8.92
CA GLY A 329 -5.13 16.53 -10.34
C GLY A 329 -3.71 16.06 -10.66
N MET A 330 -2.94 15.52 -9.72
CA MET A 330 -1.55 15.12 -9.95
C MET A 330 -1.32 13.62 -9.81
N VAL A 331 -1.54 13.07 -8.62
CA VAL A 331 -1.20 11.68 -8.32
C VAL A 331 -2.19 10.72 -8.96
N MET A 332 -3.49 10.92 -8.70
CA MET A 332 -4.53 10.02 -9.21
C MET A 332 -4.59 9.95 -10.74
N PRO A 333 -4.53 11.07 -11.50
CA PRO A 333 -4.45 11.00 -12.95
C PRO A 333 -3.20 10.31 -13.47
N SER A 334 -2.06 10.43 -12.79
CA SER A 334 -0.81 9.78 -13.18
C SER A 334 -0.88 8.25 -13.11
N GLU A 335 -1.70 7.73 -12.18
CA GLU A 335 -1.90 6.30 -12.00
C GLU A 335 -2.66 5.63 -13.14
N ILE A 336 -3.45 6.38 -13.95
CA ILE A 336 -4.18 5.80 -15.10
C ILE A 336 -3.20 5.09 -16.02
N GLY A 337 -2.13 5.79 -16.44
CA GLY A 337 -1.12 5.23 -17.32
C GLY A 337 -0.31 4.09 -16.69
N ALA A 338 -0.03 4.23 -15.41
CA ALA A 338 0.81 3.29 -14.69
C ALA A 338 0.06 1.98 -14.34
N ASN A 339 -1.08 2.06 -13.63
CA ASN A 339 -1.80 0.87 -13.17
C ASN A 339 -2.41 0.08 -14.33
N ILE A 340 -3.09 0.76 -15.24
CA ILE A 340 -3.70 0.12 -16.41
C ILE A 340 -2.62 -0.34 -17.41
N GLY A 341 -1.54 0.43 -17.54
CA GLY A 341 -0.38 0.04 -18.34
C GLY A 341 0.29 -1.23 -17.85
N MET A 342 0.39 -1.46 -16.53
CA MET A 342 0.84 -2.75 -15.99
C MET A 342 -0.05 -3.91 -16.46
N GLY A 343 -1.37 -3.68 -16.54
CA GLY A 343 -2.30 -4.63 -17.10
C GLY A 343 -2.04 -4.92 -18.58
N GLY A 344 -1.86 -3.88 -19.41
CA GLY A 344 -1.54 -4.00 -20.82
C GLY A 344 -0.24 -4.78 -21.09
N ALA A 345 0.80 -4.50 -20.31
CA ALA A 345 2.06 -5.23 -20.39
C ALA A 345 1.90 -6.71 -20.02
N CYS A 346 1.12 -7.02 -18.98
CA CYS A 346 0.80 -8.39 -18.61
C CYS A 346 0.04 -9.14 -19.72
N LEU A 347 -0.89 -8.49 -20.40
CA LEU A 347 -1.59 -9.09 -21.54
C LEU A 347 -0.62 -9.41 -22.70
N ALA A 348 0.36 -8.54 -22.97
CA ALA A 348 1.40 -8.80 -23.97
C ALA A 348 2.28 -10.00 -23.59
N VAL A 349 2.65 -10.09 -22.31
CA VAL A 349 3.39 -11.25 -21.79
C VAL A 349 2.55 -12.51 -21.93
N ALA A 350 1.28 -12.50 -21.53
CA ALA A 350 0.38 -13.64 -21.63
C ALA A 350 0.20 -14.10 -23.09
N TRP A 351 0.24 -13.17 -24.04
CA TRP A 351 0.11 -13.51 -25.47
C TRP A 351 1.38 -14.16 -26.03
N LYS A 352 2.55 -13.66 -25.64
CA LYS A 352 3.84 -14.05 -26.26
C LYS A 352 4.53 -15.22 -25.55
N THR A 353 4.32 -15.41 -24.25
CA THR A 353 4.99 -16.46 -23.46
C THR A 353 4.54 -17.87 -23.87
N LYS A 354 5.48 -18.79 -23.89
CA LYS A 354 5.24 -20.23 -24.06
C LYS A 354 5.01 -20.95 -22.74
N ASN A 355 5.43 -20.34 -21.62
CA ASN A 355 5.26 -20.89 -20.29
C ASN A 355 3.79 -20.79 -19.84
N ARG A 356 3.15 -21.95 -19.58
CA ARG A 356 1.74 -22.04 -19.20
C ARG A 356 1.42 -21.38 -17.88
N GLU A 357 2.29 -21.49 -16.88
CA GLU A 357 2.09 -20.90 -15.57
C GLU A 357 2.20 -19.37 -15.64
N LEU A 358 3.24 -18.87 -16.32
CA LEU A 358 3.41 -17.45 -16.56
C LEU A 358 2.24 -16.86 -17.34
N LYS A 359 1.71 -17.57 -18.34
CA LYS A 359 0.55 -17.15 -19.12
C LYS A 359 -0.69 -17.00 -18.26
N GLN A 360 -0.98 -17.95 -17.37
CA GLN A 360 -2.12 -17.88 -16.46
C GLN A 360 -1.95 -16.72 -15.46
N THR A 361 -0.77 -16.60 -14.87
CA THR A 361 -0.44 -15.53 -13.92
C THR A 361 -0.55 -14.16 -14.58
N ALA A 362 0.02 -13.98 -15.76
CA ALA A 362 -0.02 -12.73 -16.50
C ALA A 362 -1.44 -12.36 -16.95
N SER A 363 -2.24 -13.33 -17.42
CA SER A 363 -3.64 -13.07 -17.79
C SER A 363 -4.48 -12.62 -16.60
N ALA A 364 -4.38 -13.33 -15.46
CA ALA A 364 -5.14 -12.99 -14.25
C ALA A 364 -4.70 -11.66 -13.66
N ALA A 365 -3.38 -11.41 -13.59
CA ALA A 365 -2.80 -10.18 -13.08
C ALA A 365 -3.14 -8.98 -13.98
N GLY A 366 -3.10 -9.16 -15.30
CA GLY A 366 -3.49 -8.15 -16.26
C GLY A 366 -4.96 -7.75 -16.13
N ALA A 367 -5.85 -8.72 -16.03
CA ALA A 367 -7.27 -8.47 -15.79
C ALA A 367 -7.50 -7.74 -14.46
N SER A 368 -6.83 -8.18 -13.39
CA SER A 368 -6.92 -7.52 -12.08
C SER A 368 -6.50 -6.05 -12.11
N ALA A 369 -5.41 -5.73 -12.80
CA ALA A 369 -4.92 -4.35 -12.94
C ALA A 369 -5.88 -3.48 -13.77
N ILE A 370 -6.40 -3.97 -14.90
CA ILE A 370 -7.26 -3.22 -15.79
C ILE A 370 -8.65 -2.99 -15.18
N PHE A 371 -9.28 -4.02 -14.65
CA PHE A 371 -10.67 -3.94 -14.20
C PHE A 371 -10.80 -3.43 -12.76
N ALA A 372 -9.93 -3.88 -11.85
CA ALA A 372 -10.02 -3.58 -10.43
C ALA A 372 -8.95 -2.61 -9.89
N GLY A 373 -7.94 -2.23 -10.71
CA GLY A 373 -6.85 -1.36 -10.29
C GLY A 373 -5.86 -2.02 -9.32
N ILE A 374 -5.91 -3.34 -9.15
CA ILE A 374 -5.02 -4.09 -8.27
C ILE A 374 -3.78 -4.48 -9.09
N SER A 375 -2.75 -3.65 -9.01
CA SER A 375 -1.55 -3.76 -9.84
C SER A 375 -0.41 -4.60 -9.24
N GLU A 376 -0.48 -4.91 -7.94
CA GLU A 376 0.58 -5.67 -7.24
C GLU A 376 0.83 -7.06 -7.85
N PRO A 377 -0.19 -7.86 -8.22
CA PRO A 377 0.06 -9.16 -8.88
C PRO A 377 0.75 -9.01 -10.24
N ALA A 378 0.40 -7.97 -11.01
CA ALA A 378 1.05 -7.67 -12.27
C ALA A 378 2.52 -7.29 -12.05
N LEU A 379 2.77 -6.37 -11.11
CA LEU A 379 4.10 -5.87 -10.82
C LEU A 379 5.04 -6.98 -10.31
N TYR A 380 4.63 -7.69 -9.25
CA TYR A 380 5.50 -8.69 -8.60
C TYR A 380 5.49 -10.04 -9.29
N GLY A 381 4.35 -10.46 -9.83
CA GLY A 381 4.21 -11.77 -10.48
C GLY A 381 4.82 -11.83 -11.88
N VAL A 382 4.84 -10.69 -12.59
CA VAL A 382 5.21 -10.65 -14.01
C VAL A 382 6.30 -9.63 -14.30
N LEU A 383 6.03 -8.33 -14.06
CA LEU A 383 6.83 -7.24 -14.64
C LEU A 383 8.23 -7.16 -14.05
N VAL A 384 8.38 -7.32 -12.73
CA VAL A 384 9.68 -7.28 -12.04
C VAL A 384 10.54 -8.48 -12.43
N ARG A 385 9.93 -9.66 -12.61
CA ARG A 385 10.63 -10.87 -13.04
C ARG A 385 11.22 -10.74 -14.44
N LEU A 386 10.46 -10.12 -15.35
CA LEU A 386 10.85 -9.98 -16.77
C LEU A 386 11.58 -8.68 -17.08
N LYS A 387 11.61 -7.70 -16.17
CA LYS A 387 12.30 -6.40 -16.23
C LYS A 387 11.86 -5.49 -17.38
N ARG A 388 12.00 -5.92 -18.66
CA ARG A 388 11.68 -5.10 -19.85
C ARG A 388 10.20 -4.68 -19.91
N PRO A 389 9.20 -5.54 -19.60
CA PRO A 389 7.80 -5.10 -19.49
C PRO A 389 7.57 -4.02 -18.42
N LEU A 390 8.38 -3.99 -17.33
CA LEU A 390 8.35 -2.91 -16.35
C LEU A 390 8.77 -1.58 -16.98
N ILE A 391 9.79 -1.57 -17.81
CA ILE A 391 10.23 -0.36 -18.55
C ILE A 391 9.11 0.11 -19.49
N ALA A 392 8.45 -0.83 -20.19
CA ALA A 392 7.29 -0.50 -21.04
C ALA A 392 6.19 0.21 -20.26
N THR A 393 5.86 -0.26 -19.05
CA THR A 393 4.86 0.40 -18.19
C THR A 393 5.31 1.77 -17.71
N MET A 394 6.58 1.97 -17.40
CA MET A 394 7.13 3.27 -17.00
C MET A 394 7.02 4.29 -18.14
N ILE A 395 7.37 3.89 -19.37
CA ILE A 395 7.22 4.74 -20.57
C ILE A 395 5.75 5.07 -20.81
N THR A 396 4.88 4.07 -20.72
CA THR A 396 3.41 4.25 -20.85
C THR A 396 2.90 5.22 -19.78
N GLY A 397 3.30 5.04 -18.52
CA GLY A 397 2.95 5.92 -17.40
C GLY A 397 3.38 7.36 -17.64
N PHE A 398 4.56 7.58 -18.22
CA PHE A 398 5.02 8.91 -18.62
C PHE A 398 4.12 9.55 -19.68
N ILE A 399 3.89 8.86 -20.79
CA ILE A 399 3.13 9.38 -21.92
C ILE A 399 1.67 9.64 -21.55
N VAL A 400 1.02 8.66 -20.94
CA VAL A 400 -0.38 8.79 -20.52
C VAL A 400 -0.55 9.81 -19.40
N GLY A 401 0.39 9.85 -18.44
CA GLY A 401 0.42 10.87 -17.40
C GLY A 401 0.59 12.28 -17.97
N ALA A 402 1.44 12.45 -19.00
CA ALA A 402 1.57 13.73 -19.70
C ALA A 402 0.24 14.17 -20.34
N LEU A 403 -0.44 13.27 -21.04
CA LEU A 403 -1.73 13.56 -21.68
C LEU A 403 -2.82 13.83 -20.63
N ALA A 404 -2.87 13.06 -19.53
CA ALA A 404 -3.81 13.30 -18.44
C ALA A 404 -3.60 14.68 -17.79
N GLY A 405 -2.34 15.05 -17.57
CA GLY A 405 -1.98 16.37 -17.04
C GLY A 405 -2.30 17.51 -18.01
N MET A 406 -2.05 17.34 -19.33
CA MET A 406 -2.43 18.33 -20.34
C MET A 406 -3.94 18.46 -20.50
N ALA A 407 -4.68 17.37 -20.34
CA ALA A 407 -6.15 17.40 -20.33
C ALA A 407 -6.75 17.99 -19.04
N GLY A 408 -5.93 18.25 -18.01
CA GLY A 408 -6.41 18.78 -16.73
C GLY A 408 -7.27 17.81 -15.95
N LEU A 409 -7.13 16.51 -16.20
CA LEU A 409 -7.91 15.49 -15.48
C LEU A 409 -7.65 15.56 -13.99
N ALA A 410 -8.72 15.37 -13.20
CA ALA A 410 -8.64 15.30 -11.75
C ALA A 410 -9.58 14.22 -11.22
N SER A 411 -9.19 13.58 -10.12
CA SER A 411 -10.03 12.63 -9.45
C SER A 411 -10.84 13.27 -8.32
N HIS A 412 -12.11 12.92 -8.21
CA HIS A 412 -13.03 13.37 -7.16
C HIS A 412 -13.16 12.36 -6.02
N SER A 413 -12.46 11.24 -6.11
CA SER A 413 -12.48 10.18 -5.09
C SER A 413 -11.13 9.48 -5.04
N MET A 414 -10.89 8.72 -3.97
CA MET A 414 -9.66 7.97 -3.81
C MET A 414 -9.91 6.48 -4.01
N ALA A 415 -9.91 6.05 -5.26
CA ALA A 415 -9.89 4.63 -5.64
C ALA A 415 -8.76 4.40 -6.65
N ALA A 416 -8.10 3.24 -6.59
CA ALA A 416 -7.06 2.92 -7.57
C ALA A 416 -7.64 2.99 -9.00
N PRO A 417 -7.04 3.78 -9.91
CA PRO A 417 -7.56 3.94 -11.26
C PRO A 417 -7.65 2.61 -12.00
N SER A 418 -8.83 2.36 -12.55
CA SER A 418 -9.18 1.15 -13.29
C SER A 418 -10.37 1.43 -14.20
N LEU A 419 -10.76 0.44 -14.99
CA LEU A 419 -11.94 0.58 -15.82
C LEU A 419 -13.21 0.80 -14.97
N PHE A 420 -13.36 0.08 -13.84
CA PHE A 420 -14.53 0.22 -12.97
C PHE A 420 -14.53 1.51 -12.16
N THR A 421 -13.38 2.04 -11.79
CA THR A 421 -13.25 3.26 -10.99
C THR A 421 -13.05 4.52 -11.83
N SER A 422 -13.08 4.41 -13.16
CA SER A 422 -12.87 5.53 -14.10
C SER A 422 -13.83 6.70 -13.87
N VAL A 423 -15.03 6.43 -13.35
CA VAL A 423 -16.05 7.43 -13.00
C VAL A 423 -15.52 8.51 -12.05
N GLN A 424 -14.52 8.20 -11.21
CA GLN A 424 -13.92 9.17 -10.29
C GLN A 424 -13.28 10.38 -11.00
N PHE A 425 -12.98 10.28 -12.29
CA PHE A 425 -12.40 11.34 -13.10
C PHE A 425 -13.43 12.13 -13.91
N PHE A 426 -14.72 11.78 -13.83
CA PHE A 426 -15.77 12.49 -14.55
C PHE A 426 -16.04 13.82 -13.85
N ASP A 427 -16.01 14.90 -14.63
CA ASP A 427 -16.36 16.23 -14.14
C ASP A 427 -17.67 16.67 -14.83
N VAL A 428 -18.66 17.04 -14.02
CA VAL A 428 -19.96 17.52 -14.50
C VAL A 428 -19.79 18.82 -15.30
N ASN A 429 -18.79 19.63 -14.97
CA ASN A 429 -18.50 20.90 -15.63
C ASN A 429 -17.64 20.73 -16.90
N ASP A 430 -17.01 19.54 -17.07
CA ASP A 430 -16.23 19.19 -18.26
C ASP A 430 -16.62 17.79 -18.79
N PRO A 431 -17.67 17.69 -19.64
CA PRO A 431 -18.08 16.42 -20.22
C PRO A 431 -16.99 15.74 -21.08
N MET A 432 -15.99 16.51 -21.56
CA MET A 432 -14.86 15.95 -22.30
C MET A 432 -13.96 15.07 -21.43
N SER A 433 -14.00 15.22 -20.10
CA SER A 433 -13.29 14.36 -19.15
C SER A 433 -13.60 12.89 -19.35
N ILE A 434 -14.84 12.53 -19.71
CA ILE A 434 -15.27 11.16 -20.00
C ILE A 434 -14.49 10.60 -21.20
N ALA A 435 -14.44 11.36 -22.29
CA ALA A 435 -13.74 10.95 -23.50
C ALA A 435 -12.22 10.82 -23.26
N TRP A 436 -11.63 11.75 -22.50
CA TRP A 436 -10.23 11.68 -22.11
C TRP A 436 -9.94 10.44 -21.29
N VAL A 437 -10.73 10.13 -20.27
CA VAL A 437 -10.48 9.00 -19.37
C VAL A 437 -10.51 7.67 -20.15
N PHE A 438 -11.56 7.42 -20.93
CA PHE A 438 -11.63 6.16 -21.70
C PHE A 438 -10.58 6.09 -22.81
N GLY A 439 -10.27 7.23 -23.46
CA GLY A 439 -9.19 7.33 -24.44
C GLY A 439 -7.83 6.99 -23.83
N LEU A 440 -7.54 7.51 -22.63
CA LEU A 440 -6.28 7.26 -21.93
C LEU A 440 -6.20 5.82 -21.38
N ILE A 441 -7.31 5.24 -20.94
CA ILE A 441 -7.39 3.82 -20.57
C ILE A 441 -7.05 2.93 -21.79
N ALA A 442 -7.70 3.17 -22.91
CA ALA A 442 -7.43 2.42 -24.12
C ALA A 442 -5.98 2.60 -24.60
N LEU A 443 -5.48 3.83 -24.58
CA LEU A 443 -4.10 4.14 -24.94
C LEU A 443 -3.12 3.44 -23.98
N SER A 444 -3.38 3.41 -22.67
CA SER A 444 -2.53 2.73 -21.68
C SER A 444 -2.38 1.25 -21.98
N ILE A 445 -3.50 0.59 -22.30
CA ILE A 445 -3.50 -0.84 -22.64
C ILE A 445 -2.71 -1.09 -23.93
N VAL A 446 -3.07 -0.36 -25.01
CA VAL A 446 -2.48 -0.58 -26.34
C VAL A 446 -1.00 -0.22 -26.35
N LEU A 447 -0.63 0.92 -25.79
CA LEU A 447 0.75 1.40 -25.78
C LEU A 447 1.65 0.50 -24.95
N SER A 448 1.23 0.13 -23.75
CA SER A 448 2.02 -0.77 -22.90
C SER A 448 2.15 -2.17 -23.50
N PHE A 449 1.06 -2.67 -24.11
CA PHE A 449 1.09 -3.92 -24.84
C PHE A 449 2.09 -3.88 -26.00
N ALA A 450 1.99 -2.86 -26.87
CA ALA A 450 2.89 -2.70 -28.01
C ALA A 450 4.35 -2.51 -27.59
N LEU A 451 4.61 -1.64 -26.59
CA LEU A 451 5.98 -1.43 -26.10
C LEU A 451 6.56 -2.70 -25.49
N THR A 452 5.77 -3.50 -24.79
CA THR A 452 6.23 -4.79 -24.23
C THR A 452 6.63 -5.77 -25.35
N LEU A 453 5.90 -5.80 -26.46
CA LEU A 453 6.26 -6.64 -27.60
C LEU A 453 7.50 -6.13 -28.32
N ILE A 454 7.64 -4.81 -28.48
CA ILE A 454 8.79 -4.16 -29.16
C ILE A 454 10.07 -4.36 -28.33
N LEU A 455 10.04 -4.08 -27.04
CA LEU A 455 11.18 -4.26 -26.14
C LEU A 455 11.53 -5.73 -25.94
N GLY A 456 10.55 -6.61 -26.15
CA GLY A 456 10.66 -8.04 -25.93
C GLY A 456 10.90 -8.35 -24.44
N PHE A 457 10.98 -9.62 -24.12
CA PHE A 457 11.41 -10.12 -22.81
C PHE A 457 11.98 -11.54 -22.99
N GLU A 458 12.84 -11.92 -22.07
CA GLU A 458 13.34 -13.28 -21.96
C GLU A 458 12.26 -14.13 -21.30
N ASP A 459 11.77 -15.17 -22.01
CA ASP A 459 10.75 -16.05 -21.47
C ASP A 459 11.33 -16.93 -20.37
N ILE A 460 10.47 -17.34 -19.44
CA ILE A 460 10.86 -18.27 -18.36
C ILE A 460 10.66 -19.68 -18.89
N PRO A 461 11.68 -20.57 -18.87
CA PRO A 461 11.53 -21.95 -19.30
C PRO A 461 10.39 -22.65 -18.55
N ASN A 462 9.75 -23.65 -19.19
CA ASN A 462 8.84 -24.52 -18.48
C ASN A 462 9.64 -25.54 -17.66
N ASP A 463 9.15 -25.88 -16.47
CA ASP A 463 9.76 -26.91 -15.61
C ASP A 463 9.90 -28.27 -16.35
N GLU A 464 8.98 -28.55 -17.29
CA GLU A 464 9.02 -29.75 -18.15
C GLU A 464 10.21 -29.75 -19.16
N ASP A 465 10.66 -28.57 -19.58
CA ASP A 465 11.79 -28.43 -20.52
C ASP A 465 13.13 -28.62 -19.78
N GLU A 466 13.25 -28.21 -18.50
CA GLU A 466 14.44 -28.42 -17.67
C GLU A 466 14.62 -29.89 -17.27
N GLU A 467 13.53 -30.63 -16.99
CA GLU A 467 13.59 -32.09 -16.75
C GLU A 467 14.02 -32.84 -18.02
N GLY A 468 13.52 -32.44 -19.18
CA GLY A 468 13.91 -33.03 -20.48
C GLY A 468 15.38 -32.82 -20.84
N GLU A 469 15.92 -31.60 -20.62
CA GLU A 469 17.33 -31.29 -20.86
C GLU A 469 18.26 -32.00 -19.85
N THR A 470 17.85 -32.13 -18.58
CA THR A 470 18.63 -32.84 -17.56
C THR A 470 18.70 -34.34 -17.82
N VAL A 471 17.61 -34.95 -18.32
CA VAL A 471 17.58 -36.37 -18.70
C VAL A 471 18.44 -36.60 -19.96
N THR A 472 18.32 -35.73 -20.98
CA THR A 472 19.08 -35.86 -22.23
C THR A 472 20.59 -35.59 -22.00
N ASN A 473 20.94 -34.69 -21.09
CA ASN A 473 22.35 -34.46 -20.74
C ASN A 473 22.95 -35.58 -19.89
N LYS A 474 22.14 -36.24 -19.04
CA LYS A 474 22.59 -37.45 -18.31
C LYS A 474 22.76 -38.63 -19.26
N GLU A 475 21.84 -38.85 -20.19
CA GLU A 475 21.96 -39.92 -21.21
C GLU A 475 23.17 -39.70 -22.09
N LYS A 476 23.47 -38.46 -22.55
CA LYS A 476 24.67 -38.14 -23.31
C LYS A 476 25.95 -38.25 -22.49
N ALA A 477 25.93 -37.97 -21.19
CA ALA A 477 27.09 -38.16 -20.32
C ALA A 477 27.37 -39.64 -20.06
N GLU A 478 26.33 -40.47 -19.87
CA GLU A 478 26.45 -41.91 -19.76
C GLU A 478 26.91 -42.59 -21.09
N GLU A 479 26.42 -42.11 -22.22
CA GLU A 479 26.89 -42.57 -23.54
C GLU A 479 28.37 -42.23 -23.80
N GLN A 480 28.83 -41.04 -23.37
CA GLN A 480 30.25 -40.66 -23.49
C GLN A 480 31.17 -41.43 -22.50
N GLU A 481 30.68 -41.77 -21.31
CA GLU A 481 31.44 -42.55 -20.35
C GLU A 481 31.53 -44.04 -20.78
N THR A 482 30.52 -44.58 -21.48
CA THR A 482 30.56 -45.93 -22.03
C THR A 482 31.49 -46.06 -23.23
N VAL A 483 31.68 -44.99 -23.98
CA VAL A 483 32.60 -44.97 -25.15
C VAL A 483 34.06 -44.84 -24.73
N LEU A 484 34.35 -44.25 -23.57
CA LEU A 484 35.72 -44.02 -23.06
C LEU A 484 36.27 -45.17 -22.24
N ASP A 485 35.46 -46.14 -21.78
CA ASP A 485 35.99 -47.30 -21.03
C ASP A 485 35.27 -48.60 -21.45
N PRO A 486 35.72 -49.24 -22.58
CA PRO A 486 35.14 -50.47 -23.09
C PRO A 486 35.46 -51.73 -22.26
N ALA A 487 36.07 -51.59 -21.07
CA ALA A 487 36.58 -52.70 -20.26
C ALA A 487 35.75 -52.99 -18.98
N LYS A 488 34.57 -52.38 -18.76
CA LYS A 488 33.73 -52.75 -17.62
C LYS A 488 32.61 -53.69 -18.08
N PRO A 489 32.60 -54.97 -17.62
CA PRO A 489 31.52 -55.90 -17.91
C PRO A 489 30.23 -55.45 -17.17
N ALA A 490 29.11 -55.48 -17.88
CA ALA A 490 27.77 -55.31 -17.35
C ALA A 490 27.54 -56.31 -16.22
N SER A 491 27.38 -55.85 -14.99
CA SER A 491 26.93 -56.69 -13.90
C SER A 491 25.41 -56.73 -13.91
N ALA A 492 24.92 -57.94 -13.97
CA ALA A 492 23.54 -58.39 -13.96
C ALA A 492 22.79 -57.99 -12.70
#